data_be53584b9820df02f51cd948f70bdd7e
#
_entry.id   be53584b9820df02f51cd948f70bdd7e
#
_cell.length_a   1.000
_cell.length_b   1.000
_cell.length_c   1.000
_cell.angle_alpha   90.00
_cell.angle_beta   90.00
_cell.angle_gamma   90.00
#
_symmetry.space_group_name_H-M   'P 1'
#
loop_
_entity.id
_entity.type
_entity.pdbx_description
1 polymer ?
#
loop_
_entity_poly.entity_id
_entity_poly.type
_entity_poly.pdbx_seq_one_letter_code
_entity_poly.pdbx_strand_id
1 'polypeptide(L)'
;PVLGEASLIEGVARETVIDYMKGQYSASKIVVAAAGNVDHEVFVKLAEAAFCDLPEEGIVTNEPTHYRGGEYREARELEQVHVVMGLEGIAYKDPDYYPMSVLSTLLGGGMSSRLFQEIREKRGLVYSIYSFASSFEDGGIFGVYAGTGRNEVTELIPVMCDEIQKLTSSVGEDELARARAQLKAATLMTLESTASRSEQVARQLQIFDRVVPIEEVIGEIE
;
A
#
# COMPACT_ATOMS: atom_id res chain seq x y z
N PRO A 1 -3.56 12.74 -14.08
CA PRO A 1 -2.36 12.26 -13.39
C PRO A 1 -2.51 12.44 -11.87
N VAL A 2 -2.07 11.45 -11.08
CA VAL A 2 -2.18 11.50 -9.59
C VAL A 2 -1.46 12.71 -8.98
N LEU A 3 -0.39 13.16 -9.62
CA LEU A 3 0.38 14.32 -9.17
C LEU A 3 -0.14 15.65 -9.74
N GLY A 4 -1.26 15.65 -10.45
CA GLY A 4 -1.80 16.81 -11.14
C GLY A 4 -1.13 17.09 -12.50
N GLU A 5 -1.76 17.95 -13.26
CA GLU A 5 -1.18 18.44 -14.51
C GLU A 5 -0.20 19.57 -14.26
N ALA A 6 0.90 19.63 -15.00
CA ALA A 6 1.94 20.65 -14.83
C ALA A 6 1.36 22.07 -14.88
N SER A 7 0.44 22.33 -15.81
CA SER A 7 -0.22 23.64 -15.94
C SER A 7 -1.05 24.06 -14.71
N LEU A 8 -1.67 23.08 -14.03
CA LEU A 8 -2.39 23.33 -12.77
C LEU A 8 -1.43 23.63 -11.63
N ILE A 9 -0.33 22.85 -11.54
CA ILE A 9 0.69 23.04 -10.49
C ILE A 9 1.39 24.39 -10.65
N GLU A 10 1.73 24.77 -11.88
CA GLU A 10 2.36 26.08 -12.18
C GLU A 10 1.44 27.27 -11.92
N GLY A 11 0.12 27.06 -12.09
CA GLY A 11 -0.87 28.14 -11.98
C GLY A 11 -1.58 28.23 -10.63
N VAL A 12 -1.39 27.25 -9.70
CA VAL A 12 -2.11 27.25 -8.43
C VAL A 12 -1.65 28.38 -7.52
N ALA A 13 -2.58 29.25 -7.11
CA ALA A 13 -2.29 30.35 -6.20
C ALA A 13 -2.22 29.84 -4.74
N ARG A 14 -1.40 30.50 -3.92
CA ARG A 14 -1.29 30.21 -2.48
C ARG A 14 -2.64 30.23 -1.77
N GLU A 15 -3.49 31.18 -2.14
CA GLU A 15 -4.83 31.35 -1.59
C GLU A 15 -5.71 30.14 -1.83
N THR A 16 -5.65 29.53 -3.02
CA THR A 16 -6.37 28.29 -3.36
C THR A 16 -5.95 27.13 -2.45
N VAL A 17 -4.66 26.99 -2.15
CA VAL A 17 -4.14 25.97 -1.24
C VAL A 17 -4.62 26.20 0.19
N ILE A 18 -4.59 27.46 0.65
CA ILE A 18 -5.08 27.84 1.99
C ILE A 18 -6.59 27.57 2.13
N ASP A 19 -7.37 27.92 1.12
CA ASP A 19 -8.82 27.70 1.16
C ASP A 19 -9.17 26.21 1.13
N TYR A 20 -8.42 25.41 0.39
CA TYR A 20 -8.52 23.96 0.44
C TYR A 20 -8.21 23.42 1.86
N MET A 21 -7.11 23.86 2.45
CA MET A 21 -6.73 23.43 3.80
C MET A 21 -7.80 23.79 4.84
N LYS A 22 -8.34 25.03 4.78
CA LYS A 22 -9.41 25.48 5.68
C LYS A 22 -10.69 24.68 5.53
N GLY A 23 -11.00 24.20 4.33
CA GLY A 23 -12.20 23.41 4.07
C GLY A 23 -12.04 21.91 4.45
N GLN A 24 -10.81 21.38 4.37
CA GLN A 24 -10.57 19.95 4.51
C GLN A 24 -9.96 19.53 5.85
N TYR A 25 -9.19 20.43 6.49
CA TYR A 25 -8.45 20.09 7.71
C TYR A 25 -9.28 20.49 8.94
N SER A 26 -9.51 19.50 9.80
CA SER A 26 -10.20 19.69 11.08
C SER A 26 -9.54 18.88 12.16
N ALA A 27 -9.72 19.25 13.41
CA ALA A 27 -9.15 18.53 14.55
C ALA A 27 -9.59 17.06 14.58
N SER A 28 -10.85 16.78 14.20
CA SER A 28 -11.42 15.42 14.15
C SER A 28 -10.77 14.51 13.09
N LYS A 29 -10.03 15.08 12.11
CA LYS A 29 -9.40 14.31 11.01
C LYS A 29 -7.89 14.21 11.11
N ILE A 30 -7.28 14.85 12.10
CA ILE A 30 -5.82 14.92 12.23
C ILE A 30 -5.37 14.07 13.41
N VAL A 31 -4.43 13.18 13.13
CA VAL A 31 -3.70 12.42 14.14
C VAL A 31 -2.26 12.89 14.12
N VAL A 32 -1.74 13.25 15.28
CA VAL A 32 -0.34 13.63 15.47
C VAL A 32 0.34 12.52 16.25
N ALA A 33 1.35 11.89 15.68
CA ALA A 33 2.06 10.77 16.28
C ALA A 33 3.57 11.02 16.31
N ALA A 34 4.21 10.54 17.35
CA ALA A 34 5.66 10.57 17.50
C ALA A 34 6.16 9.27 18.10
N ALA A 35 7.35 8.85 17.71
CA ALA A 35 8.02 7.70 18.28
C ALA A 35 9.52 7.96 18.44
N GLY A 36 10.11 7.45 19.51
CA GLY A 36 11.51 7.63 19.84
C GLY A 36 11.72 8.19 21.26
N ASN A 37 12.76 8.97 21.47
CA ASN A 37 13.04 9.62 22.75
C ASN A 37 12.18 10.89 22.91
N VAL A 38 10.89 10.72 23.13
CA VAL A 38 9.88 11.78 23.23
C VAL A 38 9.26 11.79 24.61
N ASP A 39 9.21 12.98 25.24
CA ASP A 39 8.41 13.20 26.44
C ASP A 39 6.96 13.48 26.02
N HIS A 40 6.03 12.64 26.47
CA HIS A 40 4.62 12.68 26.08
C HIS A 40 3.96 14.02 26.44
N GLU A 41 4.16 14.50 27.65
CA GLU A 41 3.52 15.74 28.15
C GLU A 41 4.01 16.98 27.39
N VAL A 42 5.29 17.00 27.05
CA VAL A 42 5.88 18.08 26.23
C VAL A 42 5.32 18.00 24.82
N PHE A 43 5.25 16.80 24.25
CA PHE A 43 4.71 16.60 22.89
C PHE A 43 3.24 17.02 22.78
N VAL A 44 2.40 16.63 23.74
CA VAL A 44 0.98 17.03 23.79
C VAL A 44 0.85 18.55 23.82
N LYS A 45 1.57 19.23 24.70
CA LYS A 45 1.53 20.71 24.78
C LYS A 45 1.95 21.40 23.48
N LEU A 46 2.96 20.86 22.80
CA LEU A 46 3.39 21.39 21.50
C LEU A 46 2.34 21.18 20.42
N ALA A 47 1.70 20.00 20.39
CA ALA A 47 0.64 19.69 19.44
C ALA A 47 -0.60 20.57 19.70
N GLU A 48 -1.05 20.72 20.96
CA GLU A 48 -2.14 21.61 21.32
C GLU A 48 -1.87 23.04 20.90
N ALA A 49 -0.66 23.56 21.17
CA ALA A 49 -0.30 24.93 20.77
C ALA A 49 -0.23 25.11 19.25
N ALA A 50 0.19 24.08 18.51
CA ALA A 50 0.33 24.17 17.06
C ALA A 50 -1.00 24.02 16.30
N PHE A 51 -1.98 23.33 16.86
CA PHE A 51 -3.24 22.97 16.22
C PHE A 51 -4.49 23.56 16.88
N CYS A 52 -4.34 24.47 17.87
CA CYS A 52 -5.45 25.09 18.61
C CYS A 52 -6.46 25.86 17.73
N ASP A 53 -6.04 26.33 16.57
CA ASP A 53 -6.88 27.11 15.65
C ASP A 53 -7.62 26.27 14.61
N LEU A 54 -7.47 24.93 14.65
CA LEU A 54 -8.20 24.05 13.74
C LEU A 54 -9.69 23.99 14.10
N PRO A 55 -10.59 24.01 13.10
CA PRO A 55 -12.01 23.79 13.36
C PRO A 55 -12.22 22.37 13.91
N GLU A 56 -13.20 22.21 14.80
CA GLU A 56 -13.53 20.90 15.37
C GLU A 56 -14.02 19.92 14.30
N GLU A 57 -14.87 20.39 13.40
CA GLU A 57 -15.46 19.58 12.33
C GLU A 57 -15.08 20.14 10.96
N GLY A 58 -14.76 19.27 10.02
CA GLY A 58 -14.54 19.57 8.62
C GLY A 58 -15.61 18.95 7.73
N ILE A 59 -15.68 19.39 6.48
CA ILE A 59 -16.57 18.79 5.48
C ILE A 59 -16.10 17.36 5.22
N VAL A 60 -16.95 16.38 5.52
CA VAL A 60 -16.72 14.99 5.18
C VAL A 60 -17.64 14.61 4.02
N THR A 61 -17.08 14.49 2.83
CA THR A 61 -17.76 13.84 1.71
C THR A 61 -16.93 12.63 1.33
N ASN A 62 -17.23 11.49 1.94
CA ASN A 62 -16.67 10.20 1.49
C ASN A 62 -17.63 9.66 0.43
N GLU A 63 -17.20 9.69 -0.82
CA GLU A 63 -17.88 8.93 -1.88
C GLU A 63 -17.38 7.48 -1.83
N PRO A 64 -18.28 6.49 -1.87
CA PRO A 64 -17.88 5.09 -1.89
C PRO A 64 -16.96 4.79 -3.07
N THR A 65 -15.87 4.09 -2.82
CA THR A 65 -14.96 3.66 -3.89
C THR A 65 -15.53 2.44 -4.62
N HIS A 66 -15.31 2.41 -5.91
CA HIS A 66 -15.69 1.28 -6.76
C HIS A 66 -14.54 0.91 -7.66
N TYR A 67 -14.09 -0.33 -7.57
CA TYR A 67 -13.12 -0.85 -8.53
C TYR A 67 -13.73 -0.86 -9.93
N ARG A 68 -13.01 -0.30 -10.88
CA ARG A 68 -13.33 -0.38 -12.31
C ARG A 68 -12.14 -0.95 -13.05
N GLY A 69 -12.33 -2.12 -13.66
CA GLY A 69 -11.38 -2.66 -14.61
C GLY A 69 -11.27 -1.75 -15.83
N GLY A 70 -10.19 -1.90 -16.56
CA GLY A 70 -9.94 -1.14 -17.77
C GLY A 70 -8.55 -1.41 -18.30
N GLU A 71 -8.22 -0.72 -19.38
CA GLU A 71 -6.90 -0.79 -20.01
C GLU A 71 -6.39 0.63 -20.25
N TYR A 72 -5.12 0.85 -19.91
CA TYR A 72 -4.40 2.07 -20.22
C TYR A 72 -3.07 1.75 -20.87
N ARG A 73 -2.76 2.40 -21.99
CA ARG A 73 -1.46 2.27 -22.66
C ARG A 73 -0.90 3.65 -22.95
N GLU A 74 0.35 3.83 -22.60
CA GLU A 74 1.11 5.03 -22.91
C GLU A 74 2.41 4.65 -23.62
N ALA A 75 2.62 5.19 -24.83
CA ALA A 75 3.86 5.00 -25.54
C ALA A 75 4.88 6.05 -25.11
N ARG A 76 5.99 5.58 -24.55
CA ARG A 76 7.15 6.40 -24.21
C ARG A 76 8.42 5.73 -24.71
N GLU A 77 9.45 6.53 -24.98
CA GLU A 77 10.78 6.01 -25.28
C GLU A 77 11.51 5.70 -23.98
N LEU A 78 11.37 4.47 -23.53
CA LEU A 78 11.98 3.94 -22.31
C LEU A 78 12.78 2.69 -22.64
N GLU A 79 13.80 2.40 -21.82
CA GLU A 79 14.57 1.16 -21.93
C GLU A 79 13.77 -0.09 -21.61
N GLN A 80 12.72 0.04 -20.80
CA GLN A 80 11.86 -1.04 -20.35
C GLN A 80 10.39 -0.75 -20.64
N VAL A 81 9.62 -1.82 -20.79
CA VAL A 81 8.16 -1.79 -20.76
C VAL A 81 7.72 -2.05 -19.34
N HIS A 82 6.90 -1.16 -18.81
CA HIS A 82 6.30 -1.31 -17.49
C HIS A 82 4.89 -1.86 -17.64
N VAL A 83 4.65 -3.01 -17.05
CA VAL A 83 3.34 -3.69 -17.04
C VAL A 83 2.81 -3.67 -15.62
N VAL A 84 1.58 -3.19 -15.46
CA VAL A 84 0.84 -3.28 -14.20
C VAL A 84 -0.48 -3.99 -14.48
N MET A 85 -0.72 -5.08 -13.76
CA MET A 85 -2.00 -5.78 -13.75
C MET A 85 -2.68 -5.49 -12.42
N GLY A 86 -3.89 -4.95 -12.45
CA GLY A 86 -4.68 -4.63 -11.28
C GLY A 86 -5.92 -5.51 -11.19
N LEU A 87 -6.23 -5.94 -9.98
CA LEU A 87 -7.43 -6.67 -9.59
C LEU A 87 -8.09 -5.92 -8.44
N GLU A 88 -9.37 -6.17 -8.22
CA GLU A 88 -10.04 -5.69 -7.01
C GLU A 88 -9.35 -6.25 -5.78
N GLY A 89 -9.03 -5.37 -4.84
CA GLY A 89 -8.48 -5.69 -3.53
C GLY A 89 -9.53 -5.51 -2.44
N ILE A 90 -9.08 -5.47 -1.20
CA ILE A 90 -9.93 -5.42 -0.02
C ILE A 90 -9.63 -4.21 0.85
N ALA A 91 -10.58 -3.83 1.69
CA ALA A 91 -10.45 -2.74 2.65
C ALA A 91 -9.50 -3.10 3.81
N TYR A 92 -9.02 -2.08 4.55
CA TYR A 92 -8.18 -2.28 5.74
C TYR A 92 -8.87 -3.07 6.87
N LYS A 93 -10.20 -2.91 7.01
CA LYS A 93 -11.00 -3.57 8.07
C LYS A 93 -11.60 -4.91 7.63
N ASP A 94 -11.26 -5.36 6.43
CA ASP A 94 -11.70 -6.65 5.93
C ASP A 94 -11.02 -7.78 6.72
N PRO A 95 -11.77 -8.83 7.16
CA PRO A 95 -11.19 -9.97 7.87
C PRO A 95 -10.12 -10.70 7.05
N ASP A 96 -10.15 -10.59 5.71
CA ASP A 96 -9.17 -11.19 4.82
C ASP A 96 -7.94 -10.30 4.56
N TYR A 97 -7.77 -9.19 5.28
CA TYR A 97 -6.65 -8.26 5.08
C TYR A 97 -5.28 -8.93 5.26
N TYR A 98 -5.10 -9.70 6.34
CA TYR A 98 -3.83 -10.42 6.56
C TYR A 98 -3.68 -11.64 5.64
N PRO A 99 -4.70 -12.47 5.39
CA PRO A 99 -4.70 -13.45 4.31
C PRO A 99 -4.28 -12.87 2.95
N MET A 100 -4.81 -11.71 2.55
CA MET A 100 -4.42 -11.02 1.31
C MET A 100 -2.94 -10.57 1.34
N SER A 101 -2.45 -10.11 2.49
CA SER A 101 -1.05 -9.72 2.66
C SER A 101 -0.10 -10.93 2.54
N VAL A 102 -0.50 -12.06 3.10
CA VAL A 102 0.23 -13.34 2.96
C VAL A 102 0.20 -13.80 1.50
N LEU A 103 -0.95 -13.75 0.83
CA LEU A 103 -1.10 -14.07 -0.59
C LEU A 103 -0.18 -13.21 -1.46
N SER A 104 -0.17 -11.90 -1.22
CA SER A 104 0.73 -10.98 -1.91
C SER A 104 2.19 -11.36 -1.69
N THR A 105 2.59 -11.67 -0.46
CA THR A 105 3.95 -12.09 -0.14
C THR A 105 4.33 -13.40 -0.84
N LEU A 106 3.45 -14.36 -0.87
CA LEU A 106 3.64 -15.65 -1.54
C LEU A 106 3.78 -15.49 -3.05
N LEU A 107 2.91 -14.67 -3.66
CA LEU A 107 2.89 -14.49 -5.11
C LEU A 107 4.10 -13.70 -5.62
N GLY A 108 4.42 -12.56 -5.01
CA GLY A 108 5.43 -11.64 -5.52
C GLY A 108 6.22 -10.86 -4.46
N GLY A 109 6.21 -11.30 -3.18
CA GLY A 109 6.82 -10.56 -2.08
C GLY A 109 8.35 -10.68 -1.94
N GLY A 110 9.03 -11.42 -2.82
CA GLY A 110 10.48 -11.56 -2.72
C GLY A 110 11.06 -12.64 -3.63
N MET A 111 12.34 -12.93 -3.46
CA MET A 111 13.08 -13.86 -4.33
C MET A 111 12.56 -15.30 -4.31
N SER A 112 11.91 -15.73 -3.24
CA SER A 112 11.30 -17.07 -3.13
C SER A 112 9.83 -17.12 -3.57
N SER A 113 9.26 -16.01 -4.02
CA SER A 113 7.89 -15.92 -4.47
C SER A 113 7.68 -16.58 -5.84
N ARG A 114 6.43 -16.95 -6.14
CA ARG A 114 6.10 -17.66 -7.40
C ARG A 114 6.49 -16.86 -8.64
N LEU A 115 6.07 -15.60 -8.71
CA LEU A 115 6.36 -14.75 -9.87
C LEU A 115 7.87 -14.56 -10.07
N PHE A 116 8.60 -14.36 -8.98
CA PHE A 116 10.05 -14.20 -9.09
C PHE A 116 10.71 -15.49 -9.60
N GLN A 117 10.35 -16.64 -9.04
CA GLN A 117 10.93 -17.92 -9.44
C GLN A 117 10.56 -18.33 -10.86
N GLU A 118 9.28 -18.23 -11.24
CA GLU A 118 8.82 -18.69 -12.54
C GLU A 118 9.16 -17.74 -13.69
N ILE A 119 9.09 -16.44 -13.44
CA ILE A 119 9.18 -15.42 -14.50
C ILE A 119 10.60 -14.86 -14.60
N ARG A 120 11.23 -14.55 -13.45
CA ARG A 120 12.56 -13.97 -13.47
C ARG A 120 13.66 -15.03 -13.50
N GLU A 121 13.65 -16.00 -12.57
CA GLU A 121 14.74 -16.98 -12.45
C GLU A 121 14.71 -18.04 -13.53
N LYS A 122 13.55 -18.66 -13.78
CA LYS A 122 13.48 -19.77 -14.75
C LYS A 122 13.40 -19.31 -16.19
N ARG A 123 12.75 -18.18 -16.46
CA ARG A 123 12.48 -17.72 -17.84
C ARG A 123 13.27 -16.47 -18.24
N GLY A 124 13.75 -15.68 -17.29
CA GLY A 124 14.50 -14.46 -17.56
C GLY A 124 13.69 -13.36 -18.26
N LEU A 125 12.36 -13.34 -18.10
CA LEU A 125 11.47 -12.44 -18.85
C LEU A 125 11.43 -11.02 -18.30
N VAL A 126 11.89 -10.80 -17.05
CA VAL A 126 11.75 -9.51 -16.37
C VAL A 126 13.02 -9.10 -15.63
N TYR A 127 13.25 -7.81 -15.51
CA TYR A 127 14.26 -7.23 -14.63
C TYR A 127 13.77 -7.16 -13.18
N SER A 128 12.49 -6.83 -13.02
CA SER A 128 11.83 -6.74 -11.72
C SER A 128 10.38 -7.24 -11.83
N ILE A 129 9.92 -7.92 -10.81
CA ILE A 129 8.53 -8.35 -10.68
C ILE A 129 8.17 -8.41 -9.20
N TYR A 130 7.00 -7.92 -8.85
CA TYR A 130 6.44 -8.02 -7.52
C TYR A 130 4.93 -7.86 -7.53
N SER A 131 4.28 -8.39 -6.51
CA SER A 131 2.87 -8.12 -6.21
C SER A 131 2.75 -7.11 -5.07
N PHE A 132 1.63 -6.43 -5.03
CA PHE A 132 1.30 -5.48 -3.97
C PHE A 132 -0.20 -5.51 -3.68
N ALA A 133 -0.54 -5.26 -2.42
CA ALA A 133 -1.90 -5.01 -1.97
C ALA A 133 -1.94 -3.59 -1.39
N SER A 134 -2.83 -2.77 -1.92
CA SER A 134 -3.09 -1.41 -1.43
C SER A 134 -4.53 -1.34 -0.97
N SER A 135 -4.73 -1.32 0.34
CA SER A 135 -6.05 -1.21 0.95
C SER A 135 -6.37 0.25 1.28
N PHE A 136 -7.64 0.59 1.22
CA PHE A 136 -8.22 1.86 1.63
C PHE A 136 -9.31 1.59 2.67
N GLU A 137 -10.08 2.61 3.05
CA GLU A 137 -11.12 2.49 4.07
C GLU A 137 -12.24 1.53 3.65
N ASP A 138 -12.67 1.60 2.39
CA ASP A 138 -13.84 0.91 1.85
C ASP A 138 -13.55 0.00 0.64
N GLY A 139 -12.29 -0.23 0.31
CA GLY A 139 -11.88 -1.08 -0.80
C GLY A 139 -10.39 -1.21 -0.92
N GLY A 140 -9.91 -1.69 -2.06
CA GLY A 140 -8.48 -1.84 -2.30
C GLY A 140 -8.14 -2.23 -3.74
N ILE A 141 -6.85 -2.33 -3.99
CA ILE A 141 -6.31 -2.85 -5.25
C ILE A 141 -5.26 -3.90 -4.91
N PHE A 142 -5.39 -5.07 -5.52
CA PHE A 142 -4.33 -6.05 -5.59
C PHE A 142 -3.67 -5.95 -6.96
N GLY A 143 -2.35 -5.91 -7.02
CA GLY A 143 -1.68 -5.73 -8.29
C GLY A 143 -0.38 -6.50 -8.41
N VAL A 144 0.04 -6.68 -9.66
CA VAL A 144 1.35 -7.18 -10.04
C VAL A 144 2.02 -6.17 -10.96
N TYR A 145 3.23 -5.79 -10.61
CA TYR A 145 4.09 -4.98 -11.45
C TYR A 145 5.19 -5.84 -12.07
N ALA A 146 5.52 -5.58 -13.33
CA ALA A 146 6.67 -6.18 -14.01
C ALA A 146 7.38 -5.15 -14.91
N GLY A 147 8.71 -5.10 -14.80
CA GLY A 147 9.59 -4.37 -15.71
C GLY A 147 10.28 -5.35 -16.66
N THR A 148 10.02 -5.23 -17.97
CA THR A 148 10.40 -6.22 -18.98
C THR A 148 10.89 -5.57 -20.28
N GLY A 149 11.47 -6.35 -21.17
CA GLY A 149 11.78 -5.93 -22.53
C GLY A 149 10.57 -5.98 -23.46
N ARG A 150 10.68 -5.34 -24.62
CA ARG A 150 9.60 -5.28 -25.62
C ARG A 150 9.19 -6.65 -26.17
N ASN A 151 10.18 -7.52 -26.35
CA ASN A 151 9.94 -8.82 -26.98
C ASN A 151 9.34 -9.81 -25.98
N GLU A 152 9.64 -9.66 -24.72
CA GLU A 152 9.28 -10.56 -23.63
C GLU A 152 7.83 -10.36 -23.15
N VAL A 153 7.21 -9.18 -23.41
CA VAL A 153 5.83 -8.86 -22.96
C VAL A 153 4.82 -9.92 -23.43
N THR A 154 4.96 -10.42 -24.64
CA THR A 154 4.01 -11.38 -25.22
C THR A 154 3.99 -12.71 -24.47
N GLU A 155 5.13 -13.14 -23.95
CA GLU A 155 5.24 -14.34 -23.11
C GLU A 155 4.93 -14.03 -21.63
N LEU A 156 5.34 -12.86 -21.14
CA LEU A 156 5.18 -12.46 -19.75
C LEU A 156 3.72 -12.48 -19.29
N ILE A 157 2.82 -11.85 -20.04
CA ILE A 157 1.42 -11.67 -19.63
C ILE A 157 0.71 -13.02 -19.43
N PRO A 158 0.74 -13.97 -20.37
CA PRO A 158 0.16 -15.28 -20.16
C PRO A 158 0.73 -16.03 -18.95
N VAL A 159 2.05 -16.04 -18.79
CA VAL A 159 2.70 -16.73 -17.66
C VAL A 159 2.31 -16.10 -16.32
N MET A 160 2.21 -14.76 -16.26
CA MET A 160 1.78 -14.04 -15.07
C MET A 160 0.32 -14.38 -14.71
N CYS A 161 -0.58 -14.43 -15.71
CA CYS A 161 -1.96 -14.85 -15.52
C CYS A 161 -2.05 -16.31 -15.03
N ASP A 162 -1.26 -17.21 -15.61
CA ASP A 162 -1.23 -18.62 -15.23
C ASP A 162 -0.80 -18.79 -13.76
N GLU A 163 0.23 -18.05 -13.32
CA GLU A 163 0.69 -18.13 -11.93
C GLU A 163 -0.36 -17.58 -10.94
N ILE A 164 -1.07 -16.52 -11.29
CA ILE A 164 -2.19 -16.01 -10.50
C ILE A 164 -3.31 -17.06 -10.44
N GLN A 165 -3.66 -17.66 -11.57
CA GLN A 165 -4.72 -18.67 -11.63
C GLN A 165 -4.38 -19.94 -10.83
N LYS A 166 -3.14 -20.37 -10.82
CA LYS A 166 -2.68 -21.52 -10.04
C LYS A 166 -2.89 -21.35 -8.53
N LEU A 167 -2.90 -20.11 -8.02
CA LEU A 167 -3.19 -19.83 -6.61
C LEU A 167 -4.58 -20.31 -6.18
N THR A 168 -5.54 -20.36 -7.10
CA THR A 168 -6.90 -20.82 -6.80
C THR A 168 -7.01 -22.34 -6.57
N SER A 169 -6.01 -23.10 -7.02
CA SER A 169 -6.04 -24.55 -7.02
C SER A 169 -4.94 -25.24 -6.22
N SER A 170 -3.83 -24.55 -6.00
CA SER A 170 -2.67 -25.17 -5.34
C SER A 170 -1.81 -24.13 -4.61
N VAL A 171 -1.85 -24.16 -3.30
CA VAL A 171 -0.90 -23.49 -2.42
C VAL A 171 -0.23 -24.55 -1.57
N GLY A 172 1.10 -24.66 -1.67
CA GLY A 172 1.86 -25.63 -0.89
C GLY A 172 2.08 -25.16 0.55
N GLU A 173 2.08 -26.08 1.49
CA GLU A 173 2.33 -25.83 2.91
C GLU A 173 3.65 -25.08 3.14
N ASP A 174 4.72 -25.52 2.47
CA ASP A 174 6.05 -24.93 2.61
C ASP A 174 6.12 -23.48 2.09
N GLU A 175 5.45 -23.17 0.98
CA GLU A 175 5.43 -21.79 0.45
C GLU A 175 4.57 -20.88 1.32
N LEU A 176 3.46 -21.38 1.84
CA LEU A 176 2.62 -20.65 2.79
C LEU A 176 3.40 -20.34 4.08
N ALA A 177 4.08 -21.34 4.64
CA ALA A 177 4.92 -21.17 5.84
C ALA A 177 6.03 -20.12 5.62
N ARG A 178 6.68 -20.14 4.44
CA ARG A 178 7.70 -19.14 4.09
C ARG A 178 7.11 -17.74 3.96
N ALA A 179 5.97 -17.59 3.29
CA ALA A 179 5.31 -16.29 3.12
C ALA A 179 4.90 -15.68 4.47
N ARG A 180 4.31 -16.47 5.36
CA ARG A 180 3.98 -16.06 6.73
C ARG A 180 5.22 -15.64 7.52
N ALA A 181 6.27 -16.45 7.49
CA ALA A 181 7.52 -16.13 8.18
C ALA A 181 8.15 -14.83 7.65
N GLN A 182 8.16 -14.64 6.33
CA GLN A 182 8.68 -13.45 5.69
C GLN A 182 7.86 -12.20 6.07
N LEU A 183 6.52 -12.28 6.02
CA LEU A 183 5.65 -11.17 6.38
C LEU A 183 5.81 -10.80 7.86
N LYS A 184 5.85 -11.78 8.77
CA LYS A 184 6.12 -11.56 10.20
C LYS A 184 7.47 -10.89 10.43
N ALA A 185 8.52 -11.38 9.80
CA ALA A 185 9.85 -10.79 9.91
C ALA A 185 9.88 -9.34 9.39
N ALA A 186 9.29 -9.07 8.24
CA ALA A 186 9.21 -7.73 7.68
C ALA A 186 8.43 -6.78 8.61
N THR A 187 7.30 -7.23 9.17
CA THR A 187 6.50 -6.46 10.12
C THR A 187 7.29 -6.11 11.38
N LEU A 188 8.00 -7.08 11.96
CA LEU A 188 8.83 -6.83 13.15
C LEU A 188 10.02 -5.90 12.85
N MET A 189 10.68 -6.06 11.71
CA MET A 189 11.81 -5.20 11.32
C MET A 189 11.39 -3.75 11.08
N THR A 190 10.18 -3.48 10.60
CA THR A 190 9.70 -2.11 10.45
C THR A 190 9.57 -1.37 11.77
N LEU A 191 9.37 -2.09 12.89
CA LEU A 191 9.27 -1.50 14.23
C LEU A 191 10.62 -1.03 14.80
N GLU A 192 11.74 -1.38 14.19
CA GLU A 192 13.06 -0.86 14.59
C GLU A 192 13.25 0.60 14.17
N SER A 193 12.51 1.07 13.15
CA SER A 193 12.53 2.45 12.70
C SER A 193 11.53 3.30 13.48
N THR A 194 12.01 4.37 14.12
CA THR A 194 11.13 5.34 14.80
C THR A 194 10.16 6.03 13.85
N ALA A 195 10.59 6.33 12.62
CA ALA A 195 9.72 6.90 11.59
C ALA A 195 8.58 5.93 11.22
N SER A 196 8.91 4.65 10.97
CA SER A 196 7.90 3.63 10.67
C SER A 196 6.93 3.39 11.82
N ARG A 197 7.42 3.40 13.07
CA ARG A 197 6.56 3.33 14.26
C ARG A 197 5.58 4.49 14.35
N SER A 198 6.07 5.72 14.15
CA SER A 198 5.24 6.91 14.18
C SER A 198 4.14 6.86 13.11
N GLU A 199 4.51 6.50 11.87
CA GLU A 199 3.56 6.34 10.77
C GLU A 199 2.54 5.23 11.04
N GLN A 200 2.98 4.09 11.55
CA GLN A 200 2.10 2.96 11.89
C GLN A 200 1.08 3.34 12.96
N VAL A 201 1.51 3.99 14.03
CA VAL A 201 0.62 4.45 15.11
C VAL A 201 -0.41 5.43 14.57
N ALA A 202 0.02 6.44 13.78
CA ALA A 202 -0.90 7.40 13.18
C ALA A 202 -1.93 6.72 12.28
N ARG A 203 -1.49 5.81 11.43
CA ARG A 203 -2.35 5.06 10.52
C ARG A 203 -3.34 4.16 11.26
N GLN A 204 -2.89 3.44 12.28
CA GLN A 204 -3.76 2.58 13.08
C GLN A 204 -4.84 3.36 13.81
N LEU A 205 -4.51 4.53 14.37
CA LEU A 205 -5.48 5.42 14.99
C LEU A 205 -6.51 5.94 13.98
N GLN A 206 -6.08 6.32 12.78
CA GLN A 206 -7.00 6.78 11.73
C GLN A 206 -7.94 5.68 11.23
N ILE A 207 -7.44 4.43 11.12
CA ILE A 207 -8.21 3.32 10.55
C ILE A 207 -9.06 2.62 11.61
N PHE A 208 -8.47 2.34 12.80
CA PHE A 208 -9.05 1.45 13.81
C PHE A 208 -9.45 2.16 15.10
N ASP A 209 -9.21 3.48 15.22
CA ASP A 209 -9.37 4.27 16.45
C ASP A 209 -8.59 3.72 17.67
N ARG A 210 -7.60 2.88 17.42
CA ARG A 210 -6.74 2.27 18.44
C ARG A 210 -5.38 1.91 17.87
N VAL A 211 -4.41 1.79 18.75
CA VAL A 211 -3.12 1.16 18.43
C VAL A 211 -3.29 -0.35 18.54
N VAL A 212 -2.96 -1.06 17.47
CA VAL A 212 -3.05 -2.53 17.41
C VAL A 212 -1.76 -3.13 17.98
N PRO A 213 -1.83 -3.96 19.05
CA PRO A 213 -0.67 -4.65 19.59
C PRO A 213 0.01 -5.53 18.54
N ILE A 214 1.33 -5.61 18.58
CA ILE A 214 2.07 -6.41 17.60
C ILE A 214 1.73 -7.90 17.68
N GLU A 215 1.41 -8.38 18.87
CA GLU A 215 1.02 -9.76 19.13
C GLU A 215 -0.30 -10.11 18.40
N GLU A 216 -1.23 -9.16 18.33
CA GLU A 216 -2.48 -9.30 17.57
C GLU A 216 -2.17 -9.39 16.07
N VAL A 217 -1.33 -8.49 15.55
CA VAL A 217 -0.91 -8.51 14.12
C VAL A 217 -0.23 -9.83 13.76
N ILE A 218 0.65 -10.33 14.61
CA ILE A 218 1.34 -11.60 14.40
C ILE A 218 0.36 -12.79 14.44
N GLY A 219 -0.62 -12.75 15.36
CA GLY A 219 -1.66 -13.77 15.45
C GLY A 219 -2.54 -13.86 14.20
N GLU A 220 -2.88 -12.73 13.60
CA GLU A 220 -3.67 -12.68 12.35
C GLU A 220 -2.90 -13.19 11.11
N ILE A 221 -1.56 -13.17 11.15
CA ILE A 221 -0.71 -13.71 10.08
C ILE A 221 -0.57 -15.24 10.20
N GLU A 222 -0.78 -15.81 11.38
CA GLU A 222 -0.69 -17.27 11.63
C GLU A 222 -1.90 -18.04 11.16
#